data_6f736b00cded30db4b60173e82ed5000
#
_entry.id   6f736b00cded30db4b60173e82ed5000
#
_cell.length_a   1.000
_cell.length_b   1.000
_cell.length_c   1.000
_cell.angle_alpha   90.00
_cell.angle_beta   90.00
_cell.angle_gamma   90.00
#
_symmetry.space_group_name_H-M   'P 1'
#
loop_
_entity.id
_entity.type
_entity.pdbx_description
1 polymer ?
#
loop_
_entity_poly.entity_id
_entity_poly.type
_entity_poly.pdbx_seq_one_letter_code
_entity_poly.pdbx_strand_id
1 'polypeptide(L)'
;MKQNILFLTIDSLRADRFFGKFKTAKTPFLDSLRQQGTYFEQAISCADGTTLALNSIFSGLFPFRTGTRAKEVQMNQSSFIHLLKNNSYHIYGITPDLTSLARLRFNFENNIKSFKGTPPEIERLNDGTGNKILNLFEQNKMKEPWFCYLHPLDLHDPLIVPKNFDEIRFGNSRYEKILSSIDVWIEKIFKKINTANTLIIITADHGSIIPEGDLEFSDFEPQFKTGLKVGKKIMPDFTHKFGAKVFVGISDKIRDSRLKKANEGLTPYQIRSRLPYFRLTLFDEAIRVPLLFLGKNIPKNKVVSDQVSNVDIFPTILELIGISDKLQRDGRSLTSYFNDKVVSEREVYLHTIPYDEKSLQDKVGVRT
;
A
#
# COMPACT_ATOMS: atom_id res chain seq x y z
N MET A 1 9.45 -23.91 18.52
CA MET A 1 10.22 -22.92 17.75
C MET A 1 9.32 -21.73 17.43
N LYS A 2 9.84 -20.51 17.46
CA LYS A 2 9.10 -19.31 17.03
C LYS A 2 8.85 -19.37 15.53
N GLN A 3 7.67 -18.95 15.09
CA GLN A 3 7.34 -18.86 13.66
C GLN A 3 8.07 -17.69 13.00
N ASN A 4 8.42 -17.84 11.75
CA ASN A 4 8.82 -16.73 10.89
C ASN A 4 7.60 -15.87 10.54
N ILE A 5 7.80 -14.64 10.13
CA ILE A 5 6.72 -13.72 9.77
C ILE A 5 7.02 -13.07 8.42
N LEU A 6 6.17 -13.32 7.42
CA LEU A 6 6.16 -12.56 6.17
C LEU A 6 5.03 -11.53 6.23
N PHE A 7 5.40 -10.26 6.14
CA PHE A 7 4.43 -9.17 6.08
C PHE A 7 4.53 -8.49 4.70
N LEU A 8 3.57 -8.75 3.86
CA LEU A 8 3.47 -8.21 2.50
C LEU A 8 2.40 -7.12 2.47
N THR A 9 2.83 -5.88 2.28
CA THR A 9 1.97 -4.72 2.03
C THR A 9 2.09 -4.32 0.56
N ILE A 10 1.06 -4.56 -0.24
CA ILE A 10 1.03 -4.13 -1.64
C ILE A 10 0.47 -2.71 -1.67
N ASP A 11 1.31 -1.73 -1.97
CA ASP A 11 0.91 -0.33 -2.05
C ASP A 11 -0.32 -0.13 -2.93
N SER A 12 -1.26 0.68 -2.47
CA SER A 12 -2.45 1.06 -3.23
C SER A 12 -3.40 -0.08 -3.62
N LEU A 13 -3.33 -1.27 -2.97
CA LEU A 13 -4.19 -2.40 -3.32
C LEU A 13 -5.59 -2.27 -2.72
N ARG A 14 -6.59 -2.20 -3.58
CA ARG A 14 -8.02 -2.15 -3.21
C ARG A 14 -8.59 -3.51 -2.87
N ALA A 15 -9.41 -3.57 -1.82
CA ALA A 15 -10.09 -4.82 -1.42
C ALA A 15 -11.05 -5.35 -2.49
N ASP A 16 -11.81 -4.47 -3.16
CA ASP A 16 -12.79 -4.84 -4.19
C ASP A 16 -12.15 -5.38 -5.49
N ARG A 17 -10.85 -5.12 -5.70
CA ARG A 17 -10.06 -5.66 -6.81
C ARG A 17 -9.25 -6.88 -6.42
N PHE A 18 -9.09 -7.12 -5.13
CA PHE A 18 -8.40 -8.32 -4.63
C PHE A 18 -9.32 -9.56 -4.65
N PHE A 19 -10.48 -9.51 -3.97
CA PHE A 19 -11.47 -10.59 -3.94
C PHE A 19 -12.92 -10.11 -4.16
N GLY A 20 -13.13 -8.92 -4.69
CA GLY A 20 -14.45 -8.33 -4.88
C GLY A 20 -15.12 -8.72 -6.21
N LYS A 21 -16.40 -8.44 -6.31
CA LYS A 21 -17.23 -8.70 -7.50
C LYS A 21 -16.81 -7.92 -8.75
N PHE A 22 -16.05 -6.85 -8.59
CA PHE A 22 -15.55 -6.01 -9.71
C PHE A 22 -14.16 -6.41 -10.18
N LYS A 23 -13.59 -7.44 -9.60
CA LYS A 23 -12.29 -7.95 -10.00
C LYS A 23 -12.36 -8.58 -11.38
N THR A 24 -11.50 -8.13 -12.29
CA THR A 24 -11.27 -8.75 -13.61
C THR A 24 -9.82 -9.25 -13.76
N ALA A 25 -8.95 -8.92 -12.82
CA ALA A 25 -7.58 -9.41 -12.77
C ALA A 25 -7.51 -10.94 -12.70
N LYS A 26 -6.59 -11.52 -13.45
CA LYS A 26 -6.33 -12.96 -13.43
C LYS A 26 -5.29 -13.28 -12.34
N THR A 27 -5.74 -13.68 -11.17
CA THR A 27 -4.87 -13.92 -10.01
C THR A 27 -5.09 -15.29 -9.37
N PRO A 28 -4.83 -16.39 -10.10
CA PRO A 28 -5.15 -17.74 -9.65
C PRO A 28 -4.42 -18.13 -8.35
N PHE A 29 -3.20 -17.65 -8.14
CA PHE A 29 -2.45 -17.94 -6.94
C PHE A 29 -3.04 -17.21 -5.72
N LEU A 30 -3.24 -15.91 -5.81
CA LEU A 30 -3.88 -15.11 -4.74
C LEU A 30 -5.27 -15.64 -4.40
N ASP A 31 -6.05 -16.04 -5.43
CA ASP A 31 -7.38 -16.65 -5.22
C ASP A 31 -7.29 -17.94 -4.43
N SER A 32 -6.27 -18.77 -4.67
CA SER A 32 -6.04 -19.99 -3.90
C SER A 32 -5.69 -19.73 -2.44
N LEU A 33 -5.02 -18.60 -2.14
CA LEU A 33 -4.64 -18.25 -0.78
C LEU A 33 -5.84 -17.93 0.11
N ARG A 34 -6.95 -17.42 -0.45
CA ARG A 34 -8.20 -17.19 0.30
C ARG A 34 -8.70 -18.47 0.97
N GLN A 35 -8.55 -19.60 0.31
CA GLN A 35 -8.96 -20.91 0.84
C GLN A 35 -7.98 -21.44 1.90
N GLN A 36 -6.78 -20.90 1.96
CA GLN A 36 -5.71 -21.37 2.85
C GLN A 36 -5.62 -20.57 4.16
N GLY A 37 -6.42 -19.52 4.33
CA GLY A 37 -6.36 -18.65 5.49
C GLY A 37 -7.68 -18.00 5.86
N THR A 38 -7.60 -16.94 6.66
CA THR A 38 -8.73 -16.10 7.07
C THR A 38 -8.64 -14.75 6.39
N TYR A 39 -9.68 -14.40 5.64
CA TYR A 39 -9.80 -13.13 4.92
C TYR A 39 -10.81 -12.21 5.60
N PHE A 40 -10.44 -10.94 5.81
CA PHE A 40 -11.30 -9.89 6.34
C PHE A 40 -11.78 -9.01 5.20
N GLU A 41 -13.10 -9.01 4.95
CA GLU A 41 -13.70 -8.28 3.81
C GLU A 41 -13.79 -6.76 4.05
N GLN A 42 -13.85 -6.35 5.31
CA GLN A 42 -14.02 -4.97 5.74
C GLN A 42 -12.82 -4.50 6.56
N ALA A 43 -11.61 -4.74 6.06
CA ALA A 43 -10.41 -4.17 6.68
C ALA A 43 -10.22 -2.73 6.19
N ILE A 44 -10.18 -1.81 7.14
CA ILE A 44 -10.16 -0.37 6.88
C ILE A 44 -8.79 0.20 7.27
N SER A 45 -8.11 0.79 6.31
CA SER A 45 -6.96 1.64 6.58
C SER A 45 -7.43 2.94 7.24
N CYS A 46 -6.80 3.32 8.33
CA CYS A 46 -7.12 4.57 9.02
C CYS A 46 -6.60 5.82 8.29
N ALA A 47 -5.98 5.67 7.12
CA ALA A 47 -5.52 6.78 6.28
C ALA A 47 -5.50 6.40 4.80
N ASP A 48 -5.57 7.41 3.94
CA ASP A 48 -5.51 7.30 2.49
C ASP A 48 -4.10 7.48 1.91
N GLY A 49 -3.07 7.39 2.75
CA GLY A 49 -1.67 7.57 2.33
C GLY A 49 -0.69 6.76 3.16
N THR A 50 0.37 6.32 2.49
CA THR A 50 1.36 5.35 2.97
C THR A 50 1.93 5.68 4.35
N THR A 51 2.39 6.91 4.55
CA THR A 51 3.12 7.25 5.79
C THR A 51 2.23 7.16 7.03
N LEU A 52 1.00 7.69 6.97
CA LEU A 52 0.06 7.62 8.09
C LEU A 52 -0.43 6.19 8.33
N ALA A 53 -0.77 5.48 7.27
CA ALA A 53 -1.23 4.09 7.37
C ALA A 53 -0.15 3.18 7.98
N LEU A 54 1.11 3.30 7.53
CA LEU A 54 2.20 2.51 8.08
C LEU A 54 2.54 2.90 9.53
N ASN A 55 2.46 4.19 9.89
CA ASN A 55 2.58 4.58 11.29
C ASN A 55 1.56 3.86 12.17
N SER A 56 0.33 3.75 11.70
CA SER A 56 -0.74 3.05 12.42
C SER A 56 -0.50 1.55 12.49
N ILE A 57 -0.10 0.93 11.38
CA ILE A 57 0.24 -0.50 11.33
C ILE A 57 1.38 -0.84 12.30
N PHE A 58 2.47 -0.07 12.28
CA PHE A 58 3.66 -0.36 13.09
C PHE A 58 3.59 0.14 14.54
N SER A 59 2.60 0.95 14.89
CA SER A 59 2.37 1.41 16.27
C SER A 59 1.14 0.82 16.94
N GLY A 60 0.16 0.32 16.18
CA GLY A 60 -1.16 -0.07 16.69
C GLY A 60 -1.97 1.11 17.24
N LEU A 61 -1.67 2.33 16.77
CA LEU A 61 -2.30 3.58 17.21
C LEU A 61 -2.89 4.31 16.01
N PHE A 62 -4.02 4.98 16.21
CA PHE A 62 -4.58 5.86 15.18
C PHE A 62 -3.65 7.05 14.89
N PRO A 63 -3.67 7.61 13.65
CA PRO A 63 -2.72 8.65 13.24
C PRO A 63 -2.69 9.88 14.16
N PHE A 64 -3.84 10.32 14.67
CA PHE A 64 -3.91 11.48 15.57
C PHE A 64 -3.22 11.25 16.91
N ARG A 65 -3.02 9.99 17.34
CA ARG A 65 -2.29 9.65 18.57
C ARG A 65 -0.79 9.54 18.35
N THR A 66 -0.34 9.31 17.13
CA THR A 66 1.10 9.22 16.85
C THR A 66 1.77 10.59 16.81
N GLY A 67 1.00 11.69 16.70
CA GLY A 67 1.51 13.05 16.55
C GLY A 67 2.27 13.29 15.25
N THR A 68 2.24 12.35 14.31
CA THR A 68 2.97 12.43 13.05
C THR A 68 2.07 12.96 11.94
N ARG A 69 2.57 13.92 11.17
CA ARG A 69 1.92 14.41 9.97
C ARG A 69 2.73 13.93 8.77
N ALA A 70 2.32 12.86 8.14
CA ALA A 70 2.74 12.32 6.83
C ALA A 70 4.24 12.45 6.41
N LYS A 71 5.14 12.84 7.31
CA LYS A 71 6.54 13.10 6.97
C LYS A 71 7.40 11.84 6.97
N GLU A 72 7.23 10.98 7.97
CA GLU A 72 8.03 9.76 8.11
C GLU A 72 7.35 8.71 8.97
N VAL A 73 7.67 7.45 8.73
CA VAL A 73 7.24 6.33 9.57
C VAL A 73 8.09 6.31 10.83
N GLN A 74 7.45 6.45 12.00
CA GLN A 74 8.12 6.52 13.30
C GLN A 74 8.51 5.13 13.81
N MET A 75 9.77 4.99 14.24
CA MET A 75 10.29 3.77 14.84
C MET A 75 10.86 4.09 16.23
N ASN A 76 10.01 4.09 17.24
CA ASN A 76 10.40 4.26 18.63
C ASN A 76 10.51 2.89 19.33
N GLN A 77 10.96 2.87 20.59
CA GLN A 77 11.16 1.64 21.38
C GLN A 77 9.90 0.81 21.59
N SER A 78 8.72 1.42 21.43
CA SER A 78 7.43 0.74 21.54
C SER A 78 6.84 0.31 20.18
N SER A 79 7.56 0.54 19.07
CA SER A 79 7.12 0.10 17.77
C SER A 79 7.20 -1.41 17.62
N PHE A 80 6.38 -1.97 16.73
CA PHE A 80 6.33 -3.39 16.40
C PHE A 80 7.73 -3.98 16.12
N ILE A 81 8.52 -3.29 15.31
CA ILE A 81 9.88 -3.75 14.94
C ILE A 81 10.80 -3.87 16.18
N HIS A 82 10.74 -2.92 17.10
CA HIS A 82 11.55 -2.99 18.32
C HIS A 82 11.10 -4.11 19.25
N LEU A 83 9.79 -4.34 19.38
CA LEU A 83 9.28 -5.46 20.17
C LEU A 83 9.71 -6.81 19.58
N LEU A 84 9.71 -6.94 18.25
CA LEU A 84 10.23 -8.15 17.60
C LEU A 84 11.73 -8.35 17.86
N LYS A 85 12.56 -7.31 17.73
CA LYS A 85 13.99 -7.36 18.02
C LYS A 85 14.25 -7.77 19.47
N ASN A 86 13.54 -7.17 20.42
CA ASN A 86 13.66 -7.51 21.85
C ASN A 86 13.24 -8.96 22.15
N ASN A 87 12.51 -9.59 21.23
CA ASN A 87 12.13 -10.99 21.29
C ASN A 87 12.93 -11.87 20.31
N SER A 88 14.17 -11.46 19.98
CA SER A 88 15.13 -12.21 19.19
C SER A 88 14.70 -12.50 17.73
N TYR A 89 13.82 -11.70 17.17
CA TYR A 89 13.56 -11.76 15.74
C TYR A 89 14.63 -11.01 14.95
N HIS A 90 15.09 -11.61 13.87
CA HIS A 90 15.92 -10.98 12.87
C HIS A 90 15.02 -10.22 11.88
N ILE A 91 15.34 -8.97 11.59
CA ILE A 91 14.47 -8.07 10.85
C ILE A 91 15.02 -7.85 9.43
N TYR A 92 14.25 -8.25 8.44
CA TYR A 92 14.57 -8.10 7.03
C TYR A 92 13.49 -7.31 6.30
N GLY A 93 13.83 -6.73 5.15
CA GLY A 93 12.80 -6.06 4.35
C GLY A 93 13.29 -5.53 3.02
N ILE A 94 12.36 -5.34 2.09
CA ILE A 94 12.56 -4.67 0.81
C ILE A 94 11.42 -3.68 0.64
N THR A 95 11.78 -2.39 0.64
CA THR A 95 10.82 -1.26 0.57
C THR A 95 11.32 -0.22 -0.42
N PRO A 96 10.46 0.68 -0.91
CA PRO A 96 10.90 1.78 -1.74
C PRO A 96 11.87 2.71 -1.00
N ASP A 97 12.79 3.32 -1.75
CA ASP A 97 13.76 4.29 -1.23
C ASP A 97 13.13 5.68 -1.07
N LEU A 98 12.12 5.74 -0.21
CA LEU A 98 11.45 6.98 0.17
C LEU A 98 12.02 7.47 1.50
N THR A 99 12.23 8.78 1.63
CA THR A 99 12.68 9.41 2.88
C THR A 99 11.75 9.10 4.04
N SER A 100 10.44 9.08 3.78
CA SER A 100 9.42 8.73 4.77
C SER A 100 9.57 7.32 5.37
N LEU A 101 10.23 6.39 4.68
CA LEU A 101 10.48 5.01 5.13
C LEU A 101 11.91 4.79 5.66
N ALA A 102 12.74 5.83 5.72
CA ALA A 102 14.15 5.71 6.08
C ALA A 102 14.34 5.05 7.46
N ARG A 103 13.59 5.49 8.47
CA ARG A 103 13.67 4.94 9.83
C ARG A 103 13.27 3.47 9.90
N LEU A 104 12.33 3.03 9.08
CA LEU A 104 11.97 1.62 8.97
C LEU A 104 13.14 0.82 8.37
N ARG A 105 13.74 1.30 7.28
CA ARG A 105 14.86 0.63 6.60
C ARG A 105 16.10 0.48 7.48
N PHE A 106 16.41 1.45 8.33
CA PHE A 106 17.54 1.35 9.27
C PHE A 106 17.43 0.19 10.27
N ASN A 107 16.25 -0.41 10.37
CA ASN A 107 16.02 -1.57 11.22
C ASN A 107 16.30 -2.89 10.51
N PHE A 108 16.47 -2.92 9.19
CA PHE A 108 16.68 -4.16 8.42
C PHE A 108 18.14 -4.61 8.49
N GLU A 109 18.34 -5.92 8.74
CA GLU A 109 19.68 -6.55 8.77
C GLU A 109 20.23 -6.80 7.36
N ASN A 110 19.36 -6.89 6.37
CA ASN A 110 19.78 -6.97 4.99
C ASN A 110 20.13 -5.57 4.49
N ASN A 111 21.42 -5.28 4.37
CA ASN A 111 21.92 -4.06 3.72
C ASN A 111 21.61 -4.00 2.21
N ILE A 112 20.56 -4.65 1.78
CA ILE A 112 20.12 -4.62 0.39
C ILE A 112 19.60 -3.21 0.12
N LYS A 113 20.19 -2.58 -0.88
CA LYS A 113 19.73 -1.28 -1.38
C LYS A 113 18.23 -1.40 -1.68
N SER A 114 17.46 -0.54 -1.06
CA SER A 114 16.06 -0.33 -1.40
C SER A 114 15.94 -0.08 -2.90
N PHE A 115 14.76 -0.28 -3.45
CA PHE A 115 14.51 0.02 -4.85
C PHE A 115 14.04 1.47 -5.01
N LYS A 116 14.21 2.04 -6.20
CA LYS A 116 13.77 3.40 -6.49
C LYS A 116 12.26 3.53 -6.33
N GLY A 117 11.80 4.44 -5.49
CA GLY A 117 10.38 4.65 -5.15
C GLY A 117 9.83 6.00 -5.59
N THR A 118 10.63 6.86 -6.22
CA THR A 118 10.20 8.21 -6.59
C THR A 118 9.85 8.29 -8.08
N PRO A 119 8.64 8.78 -8.46
CA PRO A 119 8.32 9.02 -9.86
C PRO A 119 9.32 9.96 -10.54
N PRO A 120 9.64 9.79 -11.82
CA PRO A 120 9.12 8.75 -12.73
C PRO A 120 9.87 7.40 -12.67
N GLU A 121 10.87 7.27 -11.81
CA GLU A 121 11.79 6.13 -11.78
C GLU A 121 11.39 5.08 -10.73
N ILE A 122 10.10 4.77 -10.60
CA ILE A 122 9.64 3.69 -9.71
C ILE A 122 10.08 2.35 -10.28
N GLU A 123 10.89 1.61 -9.50
CA GLU A 123 11.31 0.25 -9.82
C GLU A 123 10.25 -0.75 -9.31
N ARG A 124 9.72 -1.57 -10.19
CA ARG A 124 8.65 -2.53 -9.93
C ARG A 124 9.18 -3.96 -9.83
N LEU A 125 8.31 -4.90 -9.51
CA LEU A 125 8.67 -6.32 -9.42
C LEU A 125 9.32 -6.83 -10.72
N ASN A 126 8.80 -6.42 -11.87
CA ASN A 126 9.36 -6.80 -13.18
C ASN A 126 10.64 -6.05 -13.56
N ASP A 127 10.97 -4.95 -12.89
CA ASP A 127 12.14 -4.12 -13.19
C ASP A 127 13.37 -4.51 -12.34
N GLY A 128 13.28 -5.61 -11.58
CA GLY A 128 14.38 -6.13 -10.76
C GLY A 128 14.05 -6.30 -9.28
N THR A 129 13.06 -5.56 -8.74
CA THR A 129 12.65 -5.68 -7.33
C THR A 129 12.21 -7.10 -6.99
N GLY A 130 11.46 -7.77 -7.88
CA GLY A 130 11.07 -9.18 -7.69
C GLY A 130 12.26 -10.10 -7.52
N ASN A 131 13.31 -9.95 -8.34
CA ASN A 131 14.54 -10.74 -8.22
C ASN A 131 15.30 -10.42 -6.92
N LYS A 132 15.31 -9.15 -6.46
CA LYS A 132 15.88 -8.79 -5.14
C LYS A 132 15.17 -9.52 -4.01
N ILE A 133 13.83 -9.62 -4.08
CA ILE A 133 13.02 -10.35 -3.11
C ILE A 133 13.35 -11.85 -3.15
N LEU A 134 13.36 -12.48 -4.33
CA LEU A 134 13.67 -13.90 -4.45
C LEU A 134 15.07 -14.21 -3.91
N ASN A 135 16.06 -13.36 -4.20
CA ASN A 135 17.43 -13.50 -3.71
C ASN A 135 17.52 -13.37 -2.18
N LEU A 136 16.64 -12.60 -1.54
CA LEU A 136 16.59 -12.51 -0.08
C LEU A 136 16.17 -13.84 0.57
N PHE A 137 15.24 -14.57 -0.10
CA PHE A 137 14.74 -15.87 0.36
C PHE A 137 15.59 -17.06 -0.09
N GLU A 138 16.76 -16.85 -0.70
CA GLU A 138 17.68 -17.96 -0.96
C GLU A 138 18.21 -18.57 0.34
N GLN A 139 18.52 -19.87 0.26
CA GLN A 139 18.93 -20.66 1.43
C GLN A 139 20.03 -19.97 2.26
N ASN A 140 19.83 -19.98 3.57
CA ASN A 140 20.76 -19.46 4.58
C ASN A 140 21.04 -17.95 4.59
N LYS A 141 20.29 -17.13 3.87
CA LYS A 141 20.45 -15.67 3.92
C LYS A 141 19.74 -15.01 5.10
N MET A 142 18.65 -15.60 5.57
CA MET A 142 17.90 -15.08 6.73
C MET A 142 18.02 -16.03 7.92
N LYS A 143 18.38 -15.47 9.08
CA LYS A 143 18.44 -16.21 10.35
C LYS A 143 17.03 -16.29 10.94
N GLU A 144 16.65 -17.47 11.46
CA GLU A 144 15.38 -17.69 12.13
C GLU A 144 15.44 -17.38 13.63
N PRO A 145 14.37 -16.94 14.27
CA PRO A 145 13.11 -16.51 13.65
C PRO A 145 13.27 -15.16 12.95
N TRP A 146 12.73 -15.03 11.76
CA TRP A 146 12.79 -13.78 11.02
C TRP A 146 11.42 -13.12 10.85
N PHE A 147 11.44 -11.79 10.78
CA PHE A 147 10.37 -10.96 10.24
C PHE A 147 10.85 -10.34 8.94
N CYS A 148 10.09 -10.52 7.87
CA CYS A 148 10.40 -9.93 6.57
C CYS A 148 9.25 -9.04 6.10
N TYR A 149 9.55 -7.76 5.89
CA TYR A 149 8.60 -6.77 5.38
C TYR A 149 8.86 -6.49 3.91
N LEU A 150 7.82 -6.67 3.09
CA LEU A 150 7.86 -6.41 1.65
C LEU A 150 6.83 -5.33 1.30
N HIS A 151 7.26 -4.31 0.53
CA HIS A 151 6.41 -3.21 0.14
C HIS A 151 6.60 -2.84 -1.35
N PRO A 152 6.06 -3.66 -2.29
CA PRO A 152 6.08 -3.34 -3.72
C PRO A 152 5.17 -2.17 -4.06
N LEU A 153 5.61 -1.33 -5.03
CA LEU A 153 4.91 -0.13 -5.51
C LEU A 153 4.27 -0.33 -6.90
N ASP A 154 4.01 -1.54 -7.30
CA ASP A 154 3.56 -1.84 -8.67
C ASP A 154 2.23 -1.18 -9.03
N LEU A 155 1.32 -1.02 -8.05
CA LEU A 155 0.02 -0.37 -8.21
C LEU A 155 0.03 1.13 -7.88
N HIS A 156 1.20 1.70 -7.54
CA HIS A 156 1.35 3.15 -7.36
C HIS A 156 1.42 3.85 -8.72
N ASP A 157 0.78 5.01 -8.83
CA ASP A 157 0.83 5.86 -10.04
C ASP A 157 2.27 6.34 -10.36
N PRO A 158 2.70 6.37 -11.64
CA PRO A 158 1.96 6.00 -12.86
C PRO A 158 1.85 4.48 -13.05
N LEU A 159 0.66 4.01 -13.44
CA LEU A 159 0.42 2.59 -13.71
C LEU A 159 1.10 2.15 -15.01
N ILE A 160 2.19 1.38 -14.89
CA ILE A 160 2.94 0.86 -16.04
C ILE A 160 2.71 -0.64 -16.13
N VAL A 161 1.96 -1.05 -17.15
CA VAL A 161 1.66 -2.47 -17.40
C VAL A 161 2.88 -3.15 -18.00
N PRO A 162 3.34 -4.28 -17.42
CA PRO A 162 4.42 -5.08 -18.03
C PRO A 162 3.95 -5.64 -19.38
N LYS A 163 4.81 -5.59 -20.40
CA LYS A 163 4.47 -5.99 -21.78
C LYS A 163 3.76 -7.35 -21.89
N ASN A 164 4.20 -8.33 -21.11
CA ASN A 164 3.64 -9.68 -21.11
C ASN A 164 2.24 -9.77 -20.47
N PHE A 165 1.78 -8.70 -19.84
CA PHE A 165 0.47 -8.62 -19.20
C PHE A 165 -0.45 -7.59 -19.87
N ASP A 166 -0.01 -6.93 -20.95
CA ASP A 166 -0.83 -5.93 -21.65
C ASP A 166 -1.81 -6.55 -22.66
N GLU A 167 -2.64 -7.46 -22.14
CA GLU A 167 -3.71 -8.11 -22.86
C GLU A 167 -4.97 -8.13 -21.99
N ILE A 168 -6.15 -8.09 -22.62
CA ILE A 168 -7.46 -8.07 -21.95
C ILE A 168 -7.69 -9.29 -21.03
N ARG A 169 -7.09 -10.43 -21.38
CA ARG A 169 -7.19 -11.66 -20.55
C ARG A 169 -6.62 -11.53 -19.14
N PHE A 170 -5.82 -10.49 -18.88
CA PHE A 170 -5.20 -10.22 -17.58
C PHE A 170 -5.95 -9.17 -16.76
N GLY A 171 -6.98 -8.53 -17.34
CA GLY A 171 -7.81 -7.55 -16.66
C GLY A 171 -8.29 -6.45 -17.58
N ASN A 172 -9.37 -5.77 -17.18
CA ASN A 172 -10.04 -4.75 -17.98
C ASN A 172 -9.41 -3.35 -17.84
N SER A 173 -8.48 -3.17 -16.92
CA SER A 173 -7.78 -1.91 -16.68
C SER A 173 -6.28 -2.13 -16.50
N ARG A 174 -5.48 -1.07 -16.64
CA ARG A 174 -4.03 -1.11 -16.35
C ARG A 174 -3.76 -1.65 -14.94
N TYR A 175 -4.54 -1.19 -13.96
CA TYR A 175 -4.43 -1.61 -12.58
C TYR A 175 -4.60 -3.13 -12.43
N GLU A 176 -5.61 -3.71 -13.05
CA GLU A 176 -5.90 -5.14 -12.94
C GLU A 176 -4.90 -6.00 -13.71
N LYS A 177 -4.41 -5.53 -14.85
CA LYS A 177 -3.32 -6.18 -15.59
C LYS A 177 -2.04 -6.23 -14.74
N ILE A 178 -1.71 -5.15 -14.02
CA ILE A 178 -0.57 -5.12 -13.09
C ILE A 178 -0.81 -6.08 -11.93
N LEU A 179 -2.02 -6.11 -11.35
CA LEU A 179 -2.36 -7.05 -10.28
C LEU A 179 -2.18 -8.51 -10.72
N SER A 180 -2.50 -8.84 -11.96
CA SER A 180 -2.22 -10.16 -12.54
C SER A 180 -0.72 -10.46 -12.64
N SER A 181 0.10 -9.46 -12.88
CA SER A 181 1.56 -9.60 -12.85
C SER A 181 2.09 -9.82 -11.43
N ILE A 182 1.53 -9.11 -10.46
CA ILE A 182 1.87 -9.26 -9.03
C ILE A 182 1.58 -10.68 -8.55
N ASP A 183 0.46 -11.29 -8.97
CA ASP A 183 0.09 -12.67 -8.63
C ASP A 183 1.21 -13.67 -8.94
N VAL A 184 1.80 -13.56 -10.13
CA VAL A 184 2.92 -14.41 -10.57
C VAL A 184 4.16 -14.22 -9.68
N TRP A 185 4.45 -13.00 -9.26
CA TRP A 185 5.58 -12.75 -8.37
C TRP A 185 5.35 -13.27 -6.96
N ILE A 186 4.12 -13.13 -6.43
CA ILE A 186 3.77 -13.67 -5.11
C ILE A 186 3.87 -15.20 -5.13
N GLU A 187 3.40 -15.88 -6.18
CA GLU A 187 3.59 -17.32 -6.33
C GLU A 187 5.06 -17.72 -6.27
N LYS A 188 5.95 -17.01 -6.99
CA LYS A 188 7.40 -17.28 -6.96
C LYS A 188 7.99 -17.09 -5.56
N ILE A 189 7.55 -16.05 -4.82
CA ILE A 189 8.00 -15.78 -3.46
C ILE A 189 7.56 -16.92 -2.53
N PHE A 190 6.30 -17.35 -2.61
CA PHE A 190 5.78 -18.43 -1.78
C PHE A 190 6.49 -19.76 -2.01
N LYS A 191 6.96 -20.03 -3.22
CA LYS A 191 7.78 -21.22 -3.52
C LYS A 191 9.16 -21.22 -2.84
N LYS A 192 9.61 -20.07 -2.33
CA LYS A 192 10.92 -19.91 -1.65
C LYS A 192 10.82 -19.96 -0.11
N ILE A 193 9.62 -19.91 0.45
CA ILE A 193 9.41 -19.85 1.91
C ILE A 193 8.81 -21.16 2.44
N ASN A 194 9.15 -21.50 3.68
CA ASN A 194 8.49 -22.58 4.41
C ASN A 194 7.18 -22.08 5.01
N THR A 195 6.09 -22.20 4.27
CA THR A 195 4.75 -21.73 4.70
C THR A 195 4.24 -22.45 5.95
N ALA A 196 4.70 -23.67 6.25
CA ALA A 196 4.31 -24.41 7.44
C ALA A 196 4.85 -23.80 8.75
N ASN A 197 5.99 -23.07 8.67
CA ASN A 197 6.61 -22.40 9.81
C ASN A 197 6.57 -20.85 9.68
N THR A 198 5.71 -20.33 8.83
CA THR A 198 5.63 -18.88 8.58
C THR A 198 4.21 -18.38 8.79
N LEU A 199 4.05 -17.37 9.64
CA LEU A 199 2.85 -16.53 9.69
C LEU A 199 2.94 -15.52 8.53
N ILE A 200 1.94 -15.51 7.66
CA ILE A 200 1.93 -14.65 6.48
C ILE A 200 0.76 -13.68 6.58
N ILE A 201 1.04 -12.41 6.41
CA ILE A 201 0.06 -11.34 6.34
C ILE A 201 0.16 -10.68 4.97
N ILE A 202 -0.96 -10.61 4.26
CA ILE A 202 -1.09 -9.88 3.00
C ILE A 202 -2.12 -8.78 3.20
N THR A 203 -1.70 -7.54 2.97
CA THR A 203 -2.56 -6.36 3.09
C THR A 203 -2.12 -5.26 2.13
N ALA A 204 -2.74 -4.09 2.24
CA ALA A 204 -2.27 -2.84 1.68
C ALA A 204 -2.18 -1.77 2.78
N ASP A 205 -1.42 -0.74 2.52
CA ASP A 205 -1.39 0.46 3.37
C ASP A 205 -2.65 1.30 3.17
N HIS A 206 -3.05 1.52 1.92
CA HIS A 206 -4.30 2.17 1.49
C HIS A 206 -4.76 1.61 0.14
N GLY A 207 -5.94 2.00 -0.29
CA GLY A 207 -6.45 1.72 -1.63
C GLY A 207 -6.01 2.76 -2.66
N SER A 208 -6.71 2.82 -3.78
CA SER A 208 -6.43 3.79 -4.85
C SER A 208 -7.70 4.16 -5.62
N ILE A 209 -7.68 5.31 -6.24
CA ILE A 209 -8.69 5.69 -7.22
C ILE A 209 -8.26 5.12 -8.56
N ILE A 210 -9.07 4.23 -9.13
CA ILE A 210 -8.82 3.63 -10.44
C ILE A 210 -9.71 4.35 -11.45
N PRO A 211 -9.14 5.02 -12.46
CA PRO A 211 -9.94 5.65 -13.50
C PRO A 211 -10.77 4.61 -14.27
N GLU A 212 -12.04 4.88 -14.45
CA GLU A 212 -12.85 4.09 -15.38
C GLU A 212 -12.49 4.44 -16.83
N GLY A 213 -12.30 3.40 -17.68
CA GLY A 213 -12.04 3.56 -19.10
C GLY A 213 -10.58 3.78 -19.47
N ASP A 214 -9.63 3.21 -18.75
CA ASP A 214 -8.18 3.20 -19.03
C ASP A 214 -7.50 4.58 -19.16
N LEU A 215 -8.20 5.69 -18.89
CA LEU A 215 -7.66 7.04 -18.93
C LEU A 215 -7.25 7.46 -17.53
N GLU A 216 -5.97 7.72 -17.34
CA GLU A 216 -5.41 8.29 -16.11
C GLU A 216 -5.35 9.82 -16.19
N PHE A 217 -5.29 10.47 -15.02
CA PHE A 217 -5.12 11.93 -14.97
C PHE A 217 -3.88 12.40 -15.72
N SER A 218 -2.81 11.62 -15.66
CA SER A 218 -1.57 11.86 -16.38
C SER A 218 -1.72 11.89 -17.90
N ASP A 219 -2.73 11.19 -18.45
CA ASP A 219 -3.01 11.16 -19.91
C ASP A 219 -3.55 12.51 -20.42
N PHE A 220 -4.08 13.34 -19.54
CA PHE A 220 -4.57 14.69 -19.89
C PHE A 220 -3.49 15.76 -19.74
N GLU A 221 -2.35 15.43 -19.14
CA GLU A 221 -1.23 16.35 -18.99
C GLU A 221 -0.63 16.72 -20.36
N PRO A 222 -0.41 18.01 -20.64
CA PRO A 222 0.27 18.42 -21.86
C PRO A 222 1.72 17.91 -21.87
N GLN A 223 2.12 17.21 -22.95
CA GLN A 223 3.48 16.68 -23.10
C GLN A 223 4.50 17.78 -23.43
N PHE A 224 4.65 18.80 -22.57
CA PHE A 224 5.53 19.93 -22.78
C PHE A 224 6.95 19.77 -22.19
N LYS A 225 7.37 18.54 -21.84
CA LYS A 225 8.70 18.30 -21.24
C LYS A 225 9.87 18.88 -22.07
N THR A 226 9.71 18.95 -23.39
CA THR A 226 10.69 19.53 -24.31
C THR A 226 10.65 21.05 -24.31
N GLY A 227 9.48 21.68 -24.21
CA GLY A 227 9.31 23.13 -24.25
C GLY A 227 9.91 23.85 -23.01
N LEU A 228 9.81 23.25 -21.83
CA LEU A 228 10.41 23.80 -20.61
C LEU A 228 11.95 23.79 -20.62
N LYS A 229 12.56 22.74 -21.21
CA LYS A 229 14.04 22.70 -21.37
C LYS A 229 14.54 23.73 -22.37
N VAL A 230 13.79 23.97 -23.45
CA VAL A 230 14.11 24.96 -24.47
C VAL A 230 13.86 26.39 -23.94
N GLY A 231 12.74 26.63 -23.25
CA GLY A 231 12.42 27.92 -22.65
C GLY A 231 13.46 28.39 -21.62
N LYS A 232 13.95 27.48 -20.75
CA LYS A 232 15.02 27.77 -19.80
C LYS A 232 16.38 28.16 -20.47
N LYS A 233 16.62 27.70 -21.69
CA LYS A 233 17.86 28.04 -22.44
C LYS A 233 17.80 29.40 -23.15
N ILE A 234 16.60 29.92 -23.39
CA ILE A 234 16.37 31.07 -24.24
C ILE A 234 15.98 32.32 -23.44
N MET A 235 15.42 32.14 -22.22
CA MET A 235 14.94 33.26 -21.40
C MET A 235 15.91 33.63 -20.28
N PRO A 236 16.07 34.94 -19.96
CA PRO A 236 16.88 35.41 -18.83
C PRO A 236 16.34 34.89 -17.49
N ASP A 237 17.22 34.58 -16.52
CA ASP A 237 16.91 33.96 -15.24
C ASP A 237 15.82 34.68 -14.41
N PHE A 238 15.74 36.03 -14.51
CA PHE A 238 14.71 36.76 -13.77
C PHE A 238 13.28 36.55 -14.29
N THR A 239 13.11 36.08 -15.53
CA THR A 239 11.80 35.80 -16.13
C THR A 239 11.31 34.37 -15.86
N HIS A 240 12.18 33.48 -15.35
CA HIS A 240 11.87 32.07 -15.15
C HIS A 240 10.71 31.86 -14.18
N LYS A 241 10.60 32.65 -13.11
CA LYS A 241 9.47 32.54 -12.15
C LYS A 241 8.14 32.99 -12.75
N PHE A 242 8.18 34.04 -13.58
CA PHE A 242 6.95 34.52 -14.25
C PHE A 242 6.56 33.60 -15.40
N GLY A 243 7.51 33.19 -16.23
CA GLY A 243 7.29 32.24 -17.32
C GLY A 243 6.78 30.89 -16.82
N ALA A 244 7.30 30.40 -15.69
CA ALA A 244 6.80 29.17 -15.07
C ALA A 244 5.33 29.29 -14.60
N LYS A 245 4.93 30.42 -13.99
CA LYS A 245 3.53 30.66 -13.59
C LYS A 245 2.58 30.71 -14.78
N VAL A 246 2.96 31.42 -15.84
CA VAL A 246 2.17 31.50 -17.08
C VAL A 246 2.06 30.14 -17.73
N PHE A 247 3.16 29.40 -17.81
CA PHE A 247 3.20 28.07 -18.36
C PHE A 247 2.30 27.09 -17.59
N VAL A 248 2.38 27.08 -16.25
CA VAL A 248 1.50 26.26 -15.39
C VAL A 248 0.05 26.64 -15.64
N GLY A 249 -0.28 27.93 -15.68
CA GLY A 249 -1.65 28.38 -15.94
C GLY A 249 -2.21 27.97 -17.31
N ILE A 250 -1.35 27.95 -18.35
CA ILE A 250 -1.74 27.46 -19.69
C ILE A 250 -1.92 25.93 -19.67
N SER A 251 -0.97 25.22 -19.06
CA SER A 251 -1.04 23.77 -18.91
C SER A 251 -2.30 23.32 -18.16
N ASP A 252 -2.64 24.01 -17.07
CA ASP A 252 -3.85 23.75 -16.29
C ASP A 252 -5.12 23.97 -17.12
N LYS A 253 -5.20 25.07 -17.88
CA LYS A 253 -6.35 25.34 -18.75
C LYS A 253 -6.52 24.26 -19.85
N ILE A 254 -5.42 23.83 -20.45
CA ILE A 254 -5.45 22.77 -21.49
C ILE A 254 -5.91 21.45 -20.86
N ARG A 255 -5.35 21.09 -19.70
CA ARG A 255 -5.74 19.90 -18.95
C ARG A 255 -7.22 19.94 -18.59
N ASP A 256 -7.69 21.05 -18.01
CA ASP A 256 -9.07 21.20 -17.58
C ASP A 256 -10.05 21.14 -18.77
N SER A 257 -9.67 21.72 -19.91
CA SER A 257 -10.46 21.60 -21.14
C SER A 257 -10.55 20.16 -21.65
N ARG A 258 -9.43 19.42 -21.64
CA ARG A 258 -9.40 18.00 -22.03
C ARG A 258 -10.21 17.14 -21.07
N LEU A 259 -10.06 17.36 -19.75
CA LEU A 259 -10.84 16.68 -18.72
C LEU A 259 -12.32 16.96 -18.85
N LYS A 260 -12.72 18.22 -19.07
CA LYS A 260 -14.12 18.57 -19.29
C LYS A 260 -14.72 17.80 -20.46
N LYS A 261 -14.04 17.79 -21.60
CA LYS A 261 -14.50 17.06 -22.79
C LYS A 261 -14.56 15.54 -22.54
N ALA A 262 -13.55 14.98 -21.88
CA ALA A 262 -13.50 13.56 -21.55
C ALA A 262 -14.53 13.14 -20.50
N ASN A 263 -15.03 14.08 -19.70
CA ASN A 263 -16.05 13.83 -18.67
C ASN A 263 -17.49 14.05 -19.16
N GLU A 264 -17.69 14.47 -20.40
CA GLU A 264 -19.02 14.61 -20.98
C GLU A 264 -19.75 13.27 -21.02
N GLY A 265 -20.96 13.23 -20.47
CA GLY A 265 -21.80 12.01 -20.41
C GLY A 265 -21.44 11.03 -19.28
N LEU A 266 -20.44 11.33 -18.46
CA LEU A 266 -20.06 10.47 -17.33
C LEU A 266 -20.86 10.76 -16.08
N THR A 267 -21.06 9.72 -15.28
CA THR A 267 -21.65 9.85 -13.94
C THR A 267 -20.69 10.56 -12.97
N PRO A 268 -21.20 11.16 -11.89
CA PRO A 268 -20.36 11.77 -10.85
C PRO A 268 -19.30 10.82 -10.27
N TYR A 269 -19.60 9.53 -10.17
CA TYR A 269 -18.65 8.50 -9.73
C TYR A 269 -17.49 8.34 -10.72
N GLN A 270 -17.80 8.21 -12.01
CA GLN A 270 -16.80 8.07 -13.06
C GLN A 270 -15.90 9.31 -13.16
N ILE A 271 -16.48 10.50 -13.05
CA ILE A 271 -15.69 11.75 -12.99
C ILE A 271 -14.77 11.75 -11.77
N ARG A 272 -15.27 11.35 -10.59
CA ARG A 272 -14.47 11.27 -9.37
C ARG A 272 -13.32 10.28 -9.51
N SER A 273 -13.51 9.15 -10.18
CA SER A 273 -12.49 8.13 -10.39
C SER A 273 -11.29 8.61 -11.23
N ARG A 274 -11.45 9.72 -11.97
CA ARG A 274 -10.41 10.34 -12.80
C ARG A 274 -9.70 11.53 -12.11
N LEU A 275 -10.07 11.86 -10.87
CA LEU A 275 -9.41 12.94 -10.15
C LEU A 275 -8.00 12.52 -9.72
N PRO A 276 -7.05 13.47 -9.71
CA PRO A 276 -5.70 13.16 -9.27
C PRO A 276 -5.67 12.66 -7.82
N TYR A 277 -4.80 11.72 -7.57
CA TYR A 277 -4.58 11.06 -6.29
C TYR A 277 -4.33 12.02 -5.10
N PHE A 278 -3.91 13.25 -5.35
CA PHE A 278 -3.63 14.25 -4.31
C PHE A 278 -4.88 14.85 -3.66
N ARG A 279 -6.08 14.43 -4.04
CA ARG A 279 -7.28 14.88 -3.35
C ARG A 279 -7.56 13.96 -2.19
N LEU A 280 -7.45 14.52 -1.01
CA LEU A 280 -7.76 13.89 0.27
C LEU A 280 -9.14 13.23 0.20
N THR A 281 -9.18 11.93 0.28
CA THR A 281 -10.41 11.17 0.19
C THR A 281 -10.43 10.02 1.18
N LEU A 282 -11.56 9.89 1.88
CA LEU A 282 -11.82 8.81 2.82
C LEU A 282 -12.94 7.88 2.28
N PHE A 283 -13.06 7.78 0.96
CA PHE A 283 -13.94 6.82 0.34
C PHE A 283 -13.39 5.40 0.44
N ASP A 284 -14.27 4.41 0.42
CA ASP A 284 -13.89 2.98 0.50
C ASP A 284 -12.83 2.57 -0.53
N GLU A 285 -12.82 3.19 -1.70
CA GLU A 285 -11.80 2.94 -2.73
C GLU A 285 -10.38 3.26 -2.27
N ALA A 286 -10.25 4.26 -1.39
CA ALA A 286 -8.96 4.69 -0.85
C ALA A 286 -8.61 4.05 0.50
N ILE A 287 -9.61 3.63 1.28
CA ILE A 287 -9.38 3.16 2.66
C ILE A 287 -9.72 1.70 2.91
N ARG A 288 -10.55 1.05 2.07
CA ARG A 288 -10.84 -0.37 2.23
C ARG A 288 -9.79 -1.21 1.52
N VAL A 289 -9.02 -1.93 2.32
CA VAL A 289 -7.86 -2.72 1.89
C VAL A 289 -8.10 -4.22 2.11
N PRO A 290 -7.44 -5.11 1.36
CA PRO A 290 -7.46 -6.51 1.71
C PRO A 290 -6.73 -6.76 3.02
N LEU A 291 -7.16 -7.78 3.77
CA LEU A 291 -6.42 -8.31 4.91
C LEU A 291 -6.59 -9.81 4.97
N LEU A 292 -5.50 -10.53 4.73
CA LEU A 292 -5.45 -11.98 4.71
C LEU A 292 -4.37 -12.47 5.66
N PHE A 293 -4.74 -13.37 6.57
CA PHE A 293 -3.81 -14.10 7.44
C PHE A 293 -3.73 -15.56 7.00
N LEU A 294 -2.48 -16.08 6.90
CA LEU A 294 -2.20 -17.48 6.63
C LEU A 294 -1.13 -17.99 7.60
N GLY A 295 -1.16 -19.28 7.92
CA GLY A 295 -0.15 -19.91 8.76
C GLY A 295 -0.72 -20.93 9.72
N LYS A 296 0.15 -21.43 10.58
CA LYS A 296 -0.26 -22.38 11.64
C LYS A 296 -1.21 -21.67 12.61
N ASN A 297 -2.28 -22.34 12.97
CA ASN A 297 -3.34 -21.82 13.86
C ASN A 297 -4.21 -20.69 13.25
N ILE A 298 -4.11 -20.44 11.96
CA ILE A 298 -5.06 -19.59 11.25
C ILE A 298 -6.11 -20.47 10.60
N PRO A 299 -7.42 -20.25 10.86
CA PRO A 299 -8.49 -21.00 10.20
C PRO A 299 -8.42 -20.86 8.69
N LYS A 300 -8.60 -21.99 7.99
CA LYS A 300 -8.62 -22.01 6.53
C LYS A 300 -10.04 -21.74 6.02
N ASN A 301 -10.12 -21.21 4.81
CA ASN A 301 -11.38 -20.92 4.12
C ASN A 301 -12.38 -20.12 4.98
N LYS A 302 -11.84 -19.21 5.82
CA LYS A 302 -12.66 -18.38 6.68
C LYS A 302 -12.74 -16.97 6.12
N VAL A 303 -13.95 -16.43 6.08
CA VAL A 303 -14.24 -15.05 5.69
C VAL A 303 -14.89 -14.35 6.87
N VAL A 304 -14.37 -13.19 7.23
CA VAL A 304 -14.89 -12.32 8.29
C VAL A 304 -15.44 -11.06 7.61
N SER A 305 -16.73 -10.81 7.79
CA SER A 305 -17.43 -9.64 7.24
C SER A 305 -17.46 -8.44 8.19
N ASP A 306 -17.08 -8.62 9.44
CA ASP A 306 -17.03 -7.57 10.43
C ASP A 306 -15.97 -6.52 10.06
N GLN A 307 -16.25 -5.28 10.43
CA GLN A 307 -15.31 -4.18 10.24
C GLN A 307 -14.12 -4.29 11.20
N VAL A 308 -12.92 -4.28 10.63
CA VAL A 308 -11.64 -4.24 11.35
C VAL A 308 -10.76 -3.12 10.81
N SER A 309 -9.67 -2.80 11.50
CA SER A 309 -8.79 -1.70 11.09
C SER A 309 -7.35 -2.18 10.94
N ASN A 310 -6.56 -1.47 10.13
CA ASN A 310 -5.13 -1.76 9.98
C ASN A 310 -4.32 -1.57 11.28
N VAL A 311 -4.81 -0.81 12.27
CA VAL A 311 -4.22 -0.73 13.63
C VAL A 311 -4.29 -2.05 14.38
N ASP A 312 -5.20 -2.96 14.00
CA ASP A 312 -5.42 -4.27 14.62
C ASP A 312 -4.35 -5.28 14.22
N ILE A 313 -3.64 -5.05 13.12
CA ILE A 313 -2.62 -5.97 12.60
C ILE A 313 -1.51 -6.18 13.62
N PHE A 314 -1.01 -5.08 14.20
CA PHE A 314 0.07 -5.10 15.19
C PHE A 314 -0.26 -5.98 16.42
N PRO A 315 -1.33 -5.73 17.21
CA PRO A 315 -1.65 -6.57 18.36
C PRO A 315 -2.02 -8.00 17.98
N THR A 316 -2.60 -8.22 16.80
CA THR A 316 -2.91 -9.57 16.30
C THR A 316 -1.65 -10.40 16.10
N ILE A 317 -0.65 -9.84 15.43
CA ILE A 317 0.62 -10.55 15.20
C ILE A 317 1.29 -10.86 16.53
N LEU A 318 1.36 -9.90 17.46
CA LEU A 318 1.99 -10.12 18.76
C LEU A 318 1.31 -11.26 19.53
N GLU A 319 0.00 -11.30 19.57
CA GLU A 319 -0.73 -12.38 20.24
C GLU A 319 -0.49 -13.73 19.59
N LEU A 320 -0.50 -13.81 18.25
CA LEU A 320 -0.25 -15.05 17.50
C LEU A 320 1.14 -15.63 17.74
N ILE A 321 2.13 -14.78 18.01
CA ILE A 321 3.52 -15.22 18.29
C ILE A 321 3.85 -15.25 19.78
N GLY A 322 2.88 -14.97 20.66
CA GLY A 322 3.01 -15.04 22.09
C GLY A 322 3.89 -13.95 22.72
N ILE A 323 3.92 -12.77 22.12
CA ILE A 323 4.64 -11.60 22.65
C ILE A 323 3.65 -10.67 23.36
N SER A 324 3.90 -10.39 24.64
CA SER A 324 3.09 -9.43 25.41
C SER A 324 3.51 -7.99 25.10
N ASP A 325 2.54 -7.13 24.89
CA ASP A 325 2.72 -5.69 24.84
C ASP A 325 2.21 -5.07 26.16
N LYS A 326 3.02 -4.23 26.77
CA LYS A 326 2.67 -3.54 28.02
C LYS A 326 1.92 -2.22 27.81
N LEU A 327 1.84 -1.77 26.57
CA LEU A 327 1.22 -0.49 26.24
C LEU A 327 -0.21 -0.68 25.77
N GLN A 328 -1.06 0.26 26.16
CA GLN A 328 -2.41 0.33 25.63
C GLN A 328 -2.36 0.81 24.18
N ARG A 329 -2.90 0.00 23.26
CA ARG A 329 -3.04 0.31 21.84
C ARG A 329 -4.50 0.65 21.52
N ASP A 330 -4.70 1.33 20.38
CA ASP A 330 -6.04 1.54 19.83
C ASP A 330 -6.50 0.30 19.06
N GLY A 331 -5.55 -0.44 18.48
CA GLY A 331 -5.80 -1.71 17.82
C GLY A 331 -6.22 -2.81 18.79
N ARG A 332 -7.11 -3.70 18.30
CA ARG A 332 -7.57 -4.90 19.02
C ARG A 332 -7.07 -6.13 18.29
N SER A 333 -6.66 -7.16 19.01
CA SER A 333 -6.28 -8.41 18.38
C SER A 333 -7.48 -9.07 17.67
N LEU A 334 -7.25 -9.55 16.47
CA LEU A 334 -8.23 -10.26 15.64
C LEU A 334 -8.28 -11.76 15.93
N THR A 335 -7.52 -12.27 16.90
CA THR A 335 -7.48 -13.71 17.25
C THR A 335 -8.83 -14.23 17.73
N SER A 336 -9.69 -13.37 18.28
CA SER A 336 -11.06 -13.71 18.61
C SER A 336 -11.86 -14.24 17.43
N TYR A 337 -11.65 -13.67 16.24
CA TYR A 337 -12.26 -14.14 15.01
C TYR A 337 -11.74 -15.52 14.58
N PHE A 338 -10.48 -15.84 14.87
CA PHE A 338 -9.94 -17.16 14.56
C PHE A 338 -10.53 -18.26 15.42
N ASN A 339 -11.04 -17.93 16.60
CA ASN A 339 -11.60 -18.85 17.58
C ASN A 339 -13.14 -18.79 17.66
N ASP A 340 -13.81 -18.22 16.67
CA ASP A 340 -15.28 -18.07 16.57
C ASP A 340 -15.93 -17.38 17.78
N LYS A 341 -15.18 -16.49 18.44
CA LYS A 341 -15.72 -15.70 19.54
C LYS A 341 -16.54 -14.52 18.99
N VAL A 342 -17.61 -14.20 19.68
CA VAL A 342 -18.39 -13.00 19.40
C VAL A 342 -17.53 -11.76 19.65
N VAL A 343 -17.43 -10.89 18.66
CA VAL A 343 -16.70 -9.63 18.75
C VAL A 343 -17.72 -8.48 18.63
N SER A 344 -17.58 -7.49 19.49
CA SER A 344 -18.43 -6.29 19.40
C SER A 344 -18.05 -5.47 18.17
N GLU A 345 -19.04 -4.94 17.48
CA GLU A 345 -18.86 -3.92 16.45
C GLU A 345 -17.99 -2.78 16.95
N ARG A 346 -17.27 -2.15 16.03
CA ARG A 346 -16.42 -1.01 16.36
C ARG A 346 -16.43 0.04 15.27
N GLU A 347 -16.23 1.25 15.70
CA GLU A 347 -15.94 2.39 14.84
C GLU A 347 -14.45 2.39 14.45
N VAL A 348 -14.17 2.82 13.23
CA VAL A 348 -12.80 3.04 12.75
C VAL A 348 -12.58 4.51 12.51
N TYR A 349 -11.59 5.08 13.19
CA TYR A 349 -11.21 6.47 12.99
C TYR A 349 -10.32 6.62 11.78
N LEU A 350 -10.60 7.65 10.98
CA LEU A 350 -9.95 7.92 9.70
C LEU A 350 -9.30 9.29 9.75
N HIS A 351 -8.11 9.41 9.15
CA HIS A 351 -7.38 10.66 9.10
C HIS A 351 -6.65 10.80 7.77
N THR A 352 -6.83 11.92 7.10
CA THR A 352 -6.07 12.27 5.91
C THR A 352 -5.47 13.67 6.04
N ILE A 353 -4.26 13.84 5.54
CA ILE A 353 -3.49 15.07 5.64
C ILE A 353 -3.20 15.60 4.24
N PRO A 354 -3.38 16.92 3.98
CA PRO A 354 -3.00 17.50 2.70
C PRO A 354 -1.51 17.31 2.40
N TYR A 355 -1.21 16.96 1.17
CA TYR A 355 0.17 16.85 0.70
C TYR A 355 0.89 18.20 0.71
N ASP A 356 0.15 19.30 0.51
CA ASP A 356 0.69 20.65 0.60
C ASP A 356 0.65 21.15 2.05
N GLU A 357 1.84 21.39 2.64
CA GLU A 357 1.99 21.95 3.99
C GLU A 357 1.31 23.31 4.20
N LYS A 358 0.96 24.00 3.13
CA LYS A 358 0.22 25.28 3.18
C LYS A 358 -1.28 25.08 3.39
N SER A 359 -1.79 23.90 3.10
CA SER A 359 -3.17 23.54 3.43
C SER A 359 -3.22 23.09 4.88
N LEU A 360 -3.83 23.91 5.73
CA LEU A 360 -3.84 23.72 7.20
C LEU A 360 -4.92 22.76 7.70
N GLN A 361 -5.75 22.18 6.82
CA GLN A 361 -6.92 21.40 7.25
C GLN A 361 -6.74 19.92 6.98
N ASP A 362 -6.45 19.17 8.05
CA ASP A 362 -6.61 17.72 8.06
C ASP A 362 -8.11 17.38 7.95
N LYS A 363 -8.43 16.27 7.30
CA LYS A 363 -9.79 15.72 7.37
C LYS A 363 -9.78 14.50 8.27
N VAL A 364 -10.76 14.43 9.13
CA VAL A 364 -10.99 13.29 10.00
C VAL A 364 -12.39 12.74 9.77
N GLY A 365 -12.56 11.46 9.97
CA GLY A 365 -13.83 10.78 9.80
C GLY A 365 -13.96 9.61 10.75
N VAL A 366 -15.15 9.08 10.84
CA VAL A 366 -15.46 7.84 11.53
C VAL A 366 -16.24 6.97 10.56
N ARG A 367 -15.82 5.72 10.40
CA ARG A 367 -16.57 4.70 9.68
C ARG A 367 -17.22 3.79 10.70
N THR A 368 -18.54 3.70 10.63
CA THR A 368 -19.39 2.86 11.47
C THR A 368 -19.85 1.63 10.71
#